data_b61407131e0e139d53ccd748ac6659aa
#
_entry.id   b61407131e0e139d53ccd748ac6659aa
#
_cell.length_a   1.000
_cell.length_b   1.000
_cell.length_c   1.000
_cell.angle_alpha   90.00
_cell.angle_beta   90.00
_cell.angle_gamma   90.00
#
_symmetry.space_group_name_H-M   'P 1'
#
loop_
_entity.id
_entity.type
_entity.pdbx_description
1 polymer ?
#
loop_
_entity_poly.entity_id
_entity_poly.type
_entity_poly.pdbx_seq_one_letter_code
_entity_poly.pdbx_strand_id
1 'polypeptide(L)'
;MLSLPKAIVANEVEKLKAQGVEVMTDMVIGKVLSIDELFEMGFKAVFIGSGAGLPMFMHIPGESLKGVCSANEYLTRINLMKAYLEESDTPILHSKAAAIVGGGNVAMDAARCAKRMGTDKVYIVYRRGEAEMPARLEEQHHAKEE
;
A
#
# COMPACT_ATOMS: atom_id res chain seq x y z
N MET A 1 -5.42 -4.62 -4.23
CA MET A 1 -4.99 -5.99 -3.82
C MET A 1 -5.05 -6.06 -2.29
N LEU A 2 -6.08 -6.65 -1.75
CA LEU A 2 -6.15 -6.90 -0.31
C LEU A 2 -4.95 -7.77 0.05
N SER A 3 -4.21 -7.36 1.08
CA SER A 3 -2.95 -8.03 1.44
C SER A 3 -3.18 -9.51 1.73
N LEU A 4 -2.28 -10.36 1.26
CA LEU A 4 -2.26 -11.78 1.59
C LEU A 4 -2.27 -11.97 3.12
N PRO A 5 -2.92 -13.03 3.63
CA PRO A 5 -2.84 -13.37 5.04
C PRO A 5 -1.39 -13.45 5.50
N LYS A 6 -1.06 -12.79 6.60
CA LYS A 6 0.32 -12.71 7.11
C LYS A 6 0.98 -14.07 7.32
N ALA A 7 0.18 -15.08 7.68
CA ALA A 7 0.67 -16.46 7.84
C ALA A 7 1.21 -17.05 6.52
N ILE A 8 0.59 -16.73 5.38
CA ILE A 8 1.08 -17.19 4.06
C ILE A 8 2.42 -16.53 3.76
N VAL A 9 2.53 -15.22 3.96
CA VAL A 9 3.79 -14.49 3.73
C VAL A 9 4.89 -15.01 4.65
N ALA A 10 4.61 -15.21 5.94
CA ALA A 10 5.56 -15.78 6.89
C ALA A 10 6.06 -17.16 6.45
N ASN A 11 5.16 -18.02 5.99
CA ASN A 11 5.53 -19.36 5.53
C ASN A 11 6.45 -19.30 4.28
N GLU A 12 6.21 -18.38 3.35
CA GLU A 12 7.09 -18.20 2.19
C GLU A 12 8.48 -17.69 2.61
N VAL A 13 8.55 -16.79 3.58
CA VAL A 13 9.83 -16.30 4.14
C VAL A 13 10.60 -17.45 4.81
N GLU A 14 9.93 -18.30 5.59
CA GLU A 14 10.58 -19.46 6.22
C GLU A 14 11.09 -20.50 5.20
N LYS A 15 10.40 -20.69 4.07
CA LYS A 15 10.90 -21.51 2.97
C LYS A 15 12.19 -20.96 2.37
N LEU A 16 12.27 -19.63 2.19
CA LEU A 16 13.49 -18.98 1.70
C LEU A 16 14.67 -19.13 2.68
N LYS A 17 14.40 -18.93 3.97
CA LYS A 17 15.41 -19.16 5.02
C LYS A 17 15.92 -20.61 5.02
N ALA A 18 15.03 -21.58 4.85
CA ALA A 18 15.41 -23.00 4.76
C ALA A 18 16.31 -23.30 3.54
N GLN A 19 16.28 -22.46 2.51
CA GLN A 19 17.17 -22.54 1.35
C GLN A 19 18.52 -21.79 1.55
N GLY A 20 18.77 -21.25 2.74
CA GLY A 20 19.99 -20.54 3.08
C GLY A 20 19.96 -19.04 2.83
N VAL A 21 18.76 -18.47 2.57
CA VAL A 21 18.60 -17.02 2.48
C VAL A 21 18.60 -16.42 3.88
N GLU A 22 19.52 -15.51 4.14
CA GLU A 22 19.53 -14.72 5.37
C GLU A 22 18.56 -13.54 5.25
N VAL A 23 17.65 -13.40 6.21
CA VAL A 23 16.68 -12.29 6.25
C VAL A 23 17.01 -11.41 7.43
N MET A 24 17.46 -10.19 7.16
CA MET A 24 17.75 -9.17 8.16
C MET A 24 16.64 -8.11 8.13
N THR A 25 15.93 -7.97 9.23
CA THR A 25 14.88 -6.94 9.40
C THR A 25 15.46 -5.68 10.04
N ASP A 26 14.69 -4.60 10.01
CA ASP A 26 15.04 -3.31 10.62
C ASP A 26 16.30 -2.64 10.05
N MET A 27 16.67 -3.04 8.83
CA MET A 27 17.83 -2.54 8.11
C MET A 27 17.41 -1.55 7.02
N VAL A 28 17.52 -0.27 7.32
CA VAL A 28 17.23 0.80 6.34
C VAL A 28 18.50 1.11 5.56
N ILE A 29 18.63 0.52 4.38
CA ILE A 29 19.78 0.78 3.49
C ILE A 29 19.82 2.26 3.08
N GLY A 30 21.01 2.84 3.15
CA GLY A 30 21.23 4.29 3.01
C GLY A 30 21.10 5.09 4.32
N LYS A 31 20.73 4.43 5.44
CA LYS A 31 20.68 5.02 6.78
C LYS A 31 21.48 4.21 7.79
N VAL A 32 21.22 2.92 7.86
CA VAL A 32 21.92 1.99 8.77
C VAL A 32 23.18 1.45 8.10
N LEU A 33 23.07 1.08 6.83
CA LEU A 33 24.16 0.64 5.96
C LEU A 33 24.06 1.35 4.62
N SER A 34 25.20 1.78 4.10
CA SER A 34 25.32 2.27 2.73
C SER A 34 25.50 1.09 1.73
N ILE A 35 25.36 1.36 0.46
CA ILE A 35 25.65 0.38 -0.60
C ILE A 35 27.14 -0.01 -0.60
N ASP A 36 28.03 0.96 -0.35
CA ASP A 36 29.47 0.73 -0.33
C ASP A 36 29.86 -0.21 0.83
N GLU A 37 29.30 0.01 2.01
CA GLU A 37 29.51 -0.88 3.16
C GLU A 37 29.01 -2.31 2.88
N LEU A 38 27.95 -2.50 2.11
CA LEU A 38 27.52 -3.83 1.70
C LEU A 38 28.61 -4.51 0.84
N PHE A 39 29.24 -3.80 -0.08
CA PHE A 39 30.35 -4.35 -0.87
C PHE A 39 31.58 -4.64 0.00
N GLU A 40 31.89 -3.80 0.97
CA GLU A 40 32.98 -4.03 1.95
C GLU A 40 32.70 -5.28 2.81
N MET A 41 31.44 -5.55 3.15
CA MET A 41 31.02 -6.78 3.82
C MET A 41 31.15 -8.04 2.95
N GLY A 42 31.52 -7.89 1.68
CA GLY A 42 31.81 -9.00 0.76
C GLY A 42 30.67 -9.37 -0.18
N PHE A 43 29.57 -8.65 -0.18
CA PHE A 43 28.52 -8.83 -1.20
C PHE A 43 29.07 -8.52 -2.59
N LYS A 44 28.75 -9.35 -3.56
CA LYS A 44 29.25 -9.21 -4.95
C LYS A 44 28.29 -8.43 -5.85
N ALA A 45 27.03 -8.36 -5.46
CA ALA A 45 25.98 -7.62 -6.16
C ALA A 45 24.89 -7.18 -5.17
N VAL A 46 24.21 -6.09 -5.48
CA VAL A 46 23.09 -5.59 -4.71
C VAL A 46 21.89 -5.42 -5.65
N PHE A 47 20.77 -6.05 -5.32
CA PHE A 47 19.51 -5.86 -6.01
C PHE A 47 18.61 -4.93 -5.22
N ILE A 48 18.15 -3.84 -5.84
CA ILE A 48 17.26 -2.87 -5.22
C ILE A 48 15.81 -3.22 -5.58
N GLY A 49 15.07 -3.72 -4.61
CA GLY A 49 13.68 -4.14 -4.75
C GLY A 49 12.75 -3.49 -3.73
N SER A 50 12.97 -2.21 -3.43
CA SER A 50 12.27 -1.46 -2.37
C SER A 50 10.78 -1.15 -2.66
N GLY A 51 10.32 -1.40 -3.87
CA GLY A 51 8.96 -1.09 -4.30
C GLY A 51 8.71 0.41 -4.54
N ALA A 52 7.46 0.75 -4.87
CA ALA A 52 7.01 2.11 -5.14
C ALA A 52 6.29 2.69 -3.90
N GLY A 53 7.01 2.85 -2.79
CA GLY A 53 6.45 3.34 -1.52
C GLY A 53 6.15 4.83 -1.48
N LEU A 54 6.79 5.63 -2.34
CA LEU A 54 6.57 7.08 -2.37
C LEU A 54 5.26 7.40 -3.12
N PRO A 55 4.36 8.16 -2.49
CA PRO A 55 3.13 8.60 -3.14
C PRO A 55 3.42 9.64 -4.22
N MET A 56 2.65 9.59 -5.31
CA MET A 56 2.62 10.65 -6.31
C MET A 56 1.47 11.61 -6.00
N PHE A 57 1.79 12.88 -5.80
CA PHE A 57 0.83 13.94 -5.62
C PHE A 57 0.53 14.64 -6.96
N MET A 58 -0.65 15.24 -7.06
CA MET A 58 -1.09 15.93 -8.28
C MET A 58 -0.61 17.38 -8.37
N HIS A 59 -0.09 17.91 -7.27
CA HIS A 59 0.35 19.30 -7.12
C HIS A 59 -0.77 20.31 -7.41
N ILE A 60 -1.96 20.03 -6.90
CA ILE A 60 -3.14 20.89 -7.02
C ILE A 60 -3.46 21.60 -5.69
N PRO A 61 -4.16 22.74 -5.74
CA PRO A 61 -4.61 23.42 -4.53
C PRO A 61 -5.49 22.49 -3.68
N GLY A 62 -5.23 22.46 -2.38
CA GLY A 62 -6.02 21.68 -1.42
C GLY A 62 -5.45 20.30 -1.08
N GLU A 63 -4.39 19.83 -1.73
CA GLU A 63 -3.76 18.52 -1.41
C GLU A 63 -3.24 18.42 0.03
N SER A 64 -2.89 19.54 0.65
CA SER A 64 -2.42 19.60 2.05
C SER A 64 -3.54 19.77 3.08
N LEU A 65 -4.79 19.80 2.65
CA LEU A 65 -5.92 19.95 3.56
C LEU A 65 -6.14 18.68 4.39
N LYS A 66 -6.69 18.87 5.60
CA LYS A 66 -7.11 17.77 6.44
C LYS A 66 -8.15 16.90 5.72
N GLY A 67 -7.92 15.61 5.70
CA GLY A 67 -8.78 14.64 5.01
C GLY A 67 -8.26 14.24 3.62
N VAL A 68 -7.16 14.85 3.15
CA VAL A 68 -6.45 14.41 1.96
C VAL A 68 -5.24 13.60 2.38
N CYS A 69 -5.11 12.40 1.87
CA CYS A 69 -3.95 11.52 2.11
C CYS A 69 -3.67 10.66 0.88
N SER A 70 -2.47 10.13 0.80
CA SER A 70 -2.16 9.16 -0.25
C SER A 70 -2.87 7.83 0.00
N ALA A 71 -3.22 7.12 -1.08
CA ALA A 71 -3.78 5.78 -0.97
C ALA A 71 -2.82 4.82 -0.25
N ASN A 72 -1.51 4.96 -0.44
CA ASN A 72 -0.51 4.16 0.26
C ASN A 72 -0.55 4.39 1.78
N GLU A 73 -0.64 5.64 2.22
CA GLU A 73 -0.78 5.96 3.64
C GLU A 73 -2.07 5.37 4.21
N TYR A 74 -3.19 5.57 3.54
CA TYR A 74 -4.49 5.05 3.96
C TYR A 74 -4.48 3.52 4.09
N LEU A 75 -4.00 2.82 3.07
CA LEU A 75 -3.91 1.36 3.05
C LEU A 75 -2.92 0.82 4.09
N THR A 76 -1.80 1.53 4.33
CA THR A 76 -0.84 1.16 5.37
C THR A 76 -1.48 1.24 6.75
N ARG A 77 -2.20 2.33 7.06
CA ARG A 77 -2.90 2.48 8.34
C ARG A 77 -3.92 1.38 8.56
N ILE A 78 -4.70 1.04 7.54
CA ILE A 78 -5.72 0.00 7.66
C ILE A 78 -5.08 -1.39 7.76
N ASN A 79 -4.27 -1.78 6.78
CA ASN A 79 -3.85 -3.17 6.63
C ASN A 79 -2.63 -3.53 7.49
N LEU A 80 -1.61 -2.67 7.53
CA LEU A 80 -0.37 -2.94 8.25
C LEU A 80 -0.49 -2.54 9.72
N MET A 81 -1.03 -1.34 9.99
CA MET A 81 -1.21 -0.80 11.33
C MET A 81 -2.56 -1.19 11.96
N LYS A 82 -3.36 -2.00 11.26
CA LYS A 82 -4.60 -2.61 11.74
C LYS A 82 -5.66 -1.60 12.25
N ALA A 83 -5.77 -0.43 11.64
CA ALA A 83 -6.73 0.59 12.06
C ALA A 83 -8.22 0.15 11.99
N TYR A 84 -8.50 -1.03 11.45
CA TYR A 84 -9.83 -1.64 11.44
C TYR A 84 -10.21 -2.32 12.76
N LEU A 85 -9.26 -2.51 13.68
CA LEU A 85 -9.54 -3.08 15.01
C LEU A 85 -9.96 -1.97 15.96
N GLU A 86 -10.97 -2.24 16.79
CA GLU A 86 -11.47 -1.28 17.79
C GLU A 86 -10.41 -0.88 18.81
N GLU A 87 -9.53 -1.82 19.17
CA GLU A 87 -8.42 -1.62 20.10
C GLU A 87 -7.18 -0.95 19.47
N SER A 88 -7.23 -0.59 18.19
CA SER A 88 -6.10 0.01 17.50
C SER A 88 -5.98 1.50 17.81
N ASP A 89 -4.81 1.92 18.28
CA ASP A 89 -4.47 3.34 18.48
C ASP A 89 -4.12 4.07 17.17
N THR A 90 -4.18 3.37 16.03
CA THR A 90 -3.84 3.97 14.73
C THR A 90 -4.92 4.95 14.29
N PRO A 91 -4.60 6.25 14.17
CA PRO A 91 -5.59 7.24 13.78
C PRO A 91 -6.01 7.04 12.32
N ILE A 92 -7.31 6.92 12.08
CA ILE A 92 -7.89 6.90 10.74
C ILE A 92 -9.05 7.88 10.67
N LEU A 93 -9.20 8.53 9.52
CA LEU A 93 -10.29 9.46 9.30
C LEU A 93 -11.52 8.69 8.79
N HIS A 94 -12.58 8.71 9.58
CA HIS A 94 -13.88 8.24 9.13
C HIS A 94 -14.62 9.37 8.42
N SER A 95 -15.07 9.12 7.21
CA SER A 95 -15.76 10.11 6.38
C SER A 95 -17.09 9.57 5.86
N LYS A 96 -18.08 10.46 5.70
CA LYS A 96 -19.35 10.11 5.06
C LYS A 96 -19.21 9.87 3.56
N ALA A 97 -18.24 10.53 2.94
CA ALA A 97 -17.93 10.37 1.53
C ALA A 97 -16.43 10.42 1.30
N ALA A 98 -15.92 9.58 0.40
CA ALA A 98 -14.53 9.57 -0.01
C ALA A 98 -14.44 9.59 -1.53
N ALA A 99 -13.49 10.37 -2.04
CA ALA A 99 -13.12 10.39 -3.46
C ALA A 99 -11.70 9.82 -3.60
N ILE A 100 -11.58 8.73 -4.34
CA ILE A 100 -10.31 8.08 -4.62
C ILE A 100 -9.89 8.47 -6.03
N VAL A 101 -8.82 9.24 -6.14
CA VAL A 101 -8.30 9.72 -7.42
C VAL A 101 -7.29 8.73 -7.97
N GLY A 102 -7.65 8.07 -9.04
CA GLY A 102 -6.83 7.05 -9.71
C GLY A 102 -7.64 5.92 -10.32
N GLY A 103 -7.06 5.19 -11.26
CA GLY A 103 -7.70 4.07 -11.95
C GLY A 103 -6.90 2.76 -11.86
N GLY A 104 -5.87 2.68 -11.03
CA GLY A 104 -5.05 1.48 -10.84
C GLY A 104 -5.56 0.57 -9.72
N ASN A 105 -4.94 -0.60 -9.55
CA ASN A 105 -5.31 -1.57 -8.51
C ASN A 105 -5.28 -0.95 -7.10
N VAL A 106 -4.32 -0.07 -6.82
CA VAL A 106 -4.23 0.62 -5.52
C VAL A 106 -5.46 1.50 -5.25
N ALA A 107 -6.00 2.14 -6.30
CA ALA A 107 -7.24 2.93 -6.18
C ALA A 107 -8.44 2.03 -5.88
N MET A 108 -8.54 0.87 -6.52
CA MET A 108 -9.59 -0.13 -6.25
C MET A 108 -9.51 -0.62 -4.81
N ASP A 109 -8.30 -0.98 -4.34
CA ASP A 109 -8.07 -1.40 -2.96
C ASP A 109 -8.44 -0.31 -1.96
N ALA A 110 -8.05 0.95 -2.21
CA ALA A 110 -8.38 2.08 -1.34
C ALA A 110 -9.89 2.33 -1.29
N ALA A 111 -10.59 2.23 -2.41
CA ALA A 111 -12.03 2.39 -2.49
C ALA A 111 -12.75 1.31 -1.65
N ARG A 112 -12.39 0.05 -1.84
CA ARG A 112 -12.94 -1.09 -1.08
C ARG A 112 -12.64 -0.97 0.40
N CYS A 113 -11.42 -0.60 0.77
CA CYS A 113 -11.08 -0.35 2.16
C CYS A 113 -11.88 0.78 2.77
N ALA A 114 -12.08 1.90 2.05
CA ALA A 114 -12.91 3.01 2.52
C ALA A 114 -14.36 2.56 2.76
N LYS A 115 -14.92 1.77 1.85
CA LYS A 115 -16.26 1.21 2.00
C LYS A 115 -16.37 0.31 3.23
N ARG A 116 -15.42 -0.60 3.42
CA ARG A 116 -15.36 -1.52 4.57
C ARG A 116 -15.14 -0.80 5.91
N MET A 117 -14.48 0.36 5.89
CA MET A 117 -14.31 1.23 7.07
C MET A 117 -15.55 2.09 7.38
N GLY A 118 -16.67 1.85 6.68
CA GLY A 118 -17.95 2.48 6.98
C GLY A 118 -18.22 3.79 6.25
N THR A 119 -17.50 4.10 5.18
CA THR A 119 -17.78 5.26 4.33
C THR A 119 -19.07 5.01 3.53
N ASP A 120 -20.07 5.88 3.66
CA ASP A 120 -21.37 5.71 3.00
C ASP A 120 -21.26 5.76 1.47
N LYS A 121 -20.53 6.76 0.95
CA LYS A 121 -20.36 7.01 -0.48
C LYS A 121 -18.87 7.03 -0.84
N VAL A 122 -18.48 6.13 -1.75
CA VAL A 122 -17.12 6.07 -2.27
C VAL A 122 -17.16 6.32 -3.76
N TYR A 123 -16.33 7.24 -4.22
CA TYR A 123 -16.20 7.62 -5.63
C TYR A 123 -14.79 7.29 -6.12
N ILE A 124 -14.71 6.63 -7.27
CA ILE A 124 -13.44 6.49 -8.01
C ILE A 124 -13.44 7.58 -9.07
N VAL A 125 -12.45 8.45 -9.00
CA VAL A 125 -12.27 9.57 -9.94
C VAL A 125 -11.07 9.28 -10.83
N TYR A 126 -11.32 9.12 -12.11
CA TYR A 126 -10.27 8.81 -13.07
C TYR A 126 -10.37 9.74 -14.28
N ARG A 127 -9.21 10.17 -14.80
CA ARG A 127 -9.13 11.15 -15.91
C ARG A 127 -9.57 10.62 -17.29
N ARG A 128 -9.75 9.31 -17.42
CA ARG A 128 -10.17 8.64 -18.66
C ARG A 128 -11.42 7.79 -18.41
N GLY A 129 -11.87 7.07 -19.43
CA GLY A 129 -12.99 6.16 -19.32
C GLY A 129 -12.65 4.86 -18.56
N GLU A 130 -13.70 4.13 -18.22
CA GLU A 130 -13.58 2.86 -17.50
C GLU A 130 -12.74 1.82 -18.28
N ALA A 131 -12.92 1.73 -19.59
CA ALA A 131 -12.18 0.81 -20.44
C ALA A 131 -10.66 1.08 -20.48
N GLU A 132 -10.24 2.26 -20.06
CA GLU A 132 -8.85 2.69 -20.08
C GLU A 132 -8.21 2.63 -18.68
N MET A 133 -8.94 2.13 -17.67
CA MET A 133 -8.41 1.96 -16.33
C MET A 133 -7.30 0.89 -16.33
N PRO A 134 -6.12 1.19 -15.78
CA PRO A 134 -5.03 0.21 -15.70
C PRO A 134 -5.25 -0.88 -14.64
N ALA A 135 -6.29 -0.76 -13.81
CA ALA A 135 -6.65 -1.80 -12.86
C ALA A 135 -7.10 -3.07 -13.59
N ARG A 136 -6.80 -4.23 -13.02
CA ARG A 136 -7.31 -5.51 -13.54
C ARG A 136 -8.82 -5.52 -13.55
N LEU A 137 -9.42 -6.13 -14.57
CA LEU A 137 -10.89 -6.20 -14.69
C LEU A 137 -11.54 -6.82 -13.45
N GLU A 138 -10.94 -7.85 -12.88
CA GLU A 138 -11.40 -8.48 -11.64
C GLU A 138 -11.47 -7.48 -10.47
N GLU A 139 -10.45 -6.63 -10.30
CA GLU A 139 -10.42 -5.62 -9.23
C GLU A 139 -11.46 -4.51 -9.46
N GLN A 140 -11.70 -4.15 -10.73
CA GLN A 140 -12.76 -3.21 -11.07
C GLN A 140 -14.16 -3.78 -10.76
N HIS A 141 -14.38 -5.07 -11.08
CA HIS A 141 -15.62 -5.78 -10.76
C HIS A 141 -15.84 -5.84 -9.24
N HIS A 142 -14.84 -6.30 -8.48
CA HIS A 142 -14.93 -6.35 -7.03
C HIS A 142 -15.19 -4.99 -6.39
N ALA A 143 -14.61 -3.92 -6.93
CA ALA A 143 -14.85 -2.56 -6.42
C ALA A 143 -16.28 -2.06 -6.70
N LYS A 144 -16.94 -2.56 -7.73
CA LYS A 144 -18.34 -2.24 -8.06
C LYS A 144 -19.35 -3.05 -7.23
N GLU A 145 -18.99 -4.28 -6.87
CA GLU A 145 -19.84 -5.18 -6.10
C GLU A 145 -19.95 -4.76 -4.62
N GLU A 146 -18.95 -4.07 -4.07
CA GLU A 146 -18.92 -3.54 -2.70
C GLU A 146 -19.44 -2.10 -2.60
#